data_33a8f8d26789841a3ca892cb600e3243
#
_entry.id   33a8f8d26789841a3ca892cb600e3243
#
_cell.length_a   1.000
_cell.length_b   1.000
_cell.length_c   1.000
_cell.angle_alpha   90.00
_cell.angle_beta   90.00
_cell.angle_gamma   90.00
#
_symmetry.space_group_name_H-M   'P 1'
#
loop_
_entity.id
_entity.type
_entity.pdbx_description
1 polymer ?
#
loop_
_entity_poly.entity_id
_entity_poly.type
_entity_poly.pdbx_seq_one_letter_code
_entity_poly.pdbx_strand_id
1 'polypeptide(L)'
;MADTTQQMAAAEEKKEDAVPQQAKAHRMLQVSILRYNPADPDSVPHLQTYSVSETDSMTLYILLNELRDTQDPSLQFDFVCRAGICGSCAMLVNGKPTLACRCLTRDLPDHFTLAPLPGFELIGDLSVNTGKWMRGMSERIQSWCHLNDDNVNLSKIETPMDPHLAEEIYLLDRCVECGCCVASCGNFRMRPDFVGAVAINKISR
;
A
#
# COMPACT_ATOMS: atom_id res chain seq x y z
N MET A 1 52.51 -31.22 -30.23
CA MET A 1 52.11 -31.42 -31.62
C MET A 1 51.05 -32.49 -31.62
N ALA A 2 49.94 -32.32 -32.25
CA ALA A 2 48.71 -33.10 -32.27
C ALA A 2 47.71 -32.62 -31.17
N ASP A 3 46.82 -31.92 -31.59
CA ASP A 3 45.50 -32.18 -32.17
C ASP A 3 44.40 -31.98 -31.11
N THR A 4 43.93 -30.74 -31.02
CA THR A 4 42.77 -30.37 -30.20
C THR A 4 41.78 -29.66 -31.09
N THR A 5 41.35 -30.32 -32.15
CA THR A 5 40.34 -29.81 -33.04
C THR A 5 39.39 -30.96 -33.38
N GLN A 6 38.40 -31.20 -32.51
CA GLN A 6 37.18 -31.95 -32.87
C GLN A 6 36.40 -32.33 -31.62
N GLN A 7 35.61 -31.40 -31.11
CA GLN A 7 34.40 -31.72 -30.32
C GLN A 7 33.53 -30.45 -30.19
N MET A 8 33.17 -29.87 -31.30
CA MET A 8 32.04 -28.95 -31.40
C MET A 8 31.05 -29.61 -32.40
N ALA A 9 30.23 -30.49 -31.86
CA ALA A 9 29.08 -30.97 -32.62
C ALA A 9 27.94 -31.29 -31.66
N ALA A 10 26.78 -30.75 -32.02
CA ALA A 10 25.45 -31.13 -31.54
C ALA A 10 25.04 -30.68 -30.14
N ALA A 11 24.70 -29.40 -30.00
CA ALA A 11 23.63 -28.98 -29.11
C ALA A 11 22.31 -29.12 -29.89
N GLU A 12 21.59 -30.20 -29.69
CA GLU A 12 20.22 -30.39 -30.15
C GLU A 12 19.33 -29.38 -29.43
N GLU A 13 18.76 -28.45 -30.19
CA GLU A 13 17.64 -27.61 -29.75
C GLU A 13 16.45 -28.51 -29.41
N LYS A 14 16.24 -28.75 -28.12
CA LYS A 14 14.94 -29.21 -27.63
C LYS A 14 13.97 -28.05 -27.79
N LYS A 15 13.13 -28.13 -28.85
CA LYS A 15 11.87 -27.40 -28.90
C LYS A 15 11.05 -27.87 -27.71
N GLU A 16 10.96 -27.01 -26.68
CA GLU A 16 9.93 -27.12 -25.65
C GLU A 16 8.59 -26.92 -26.36
N ASP A 17 7.84 -28.01 -26.52
CA ASP A 17 6.45 -27.97 -26.92
C ASP A 17 5.69 -27.12 -25.88
N ALA A 18 5.33 -25.91 -26.26
CA ALA A 18 4.46 -25.05 -25.49
C ALA A 18 3.13 -25.78 -25.28
N VAL A 19 2.92 -26.31 -24.07
CA VAL A 19 1.63 -26.85 -23.66
C VAL A 19 0.62 -25.71 -23.79
N PRO A 20 -0.45 -25.87 -24.58
CA PRO A 20 -1.47 -24.85 -24.69
C PRO A 20 -2.09 -24.65 -23.33
N GLN A 21 -1.80 -23.50 -22.70
CA GLN A 21 -2.48 -23.06 -21.50
C GLN A 21 -3.96 -22.91 -21.87
N GLN A 22 -4.78 -23.86 -21.43
CA GLN A 22 -6.22 -23.73 -21.50
C GLN A 22 -6.59 -22.42 -20.82
N ALA A 23 -7.17 -21.49 -21.57
CA ALA A 23 -7.67 -20.23 -21.05
C ALA A 23 -8.68 -20.55 -19.93
N LYS A 24 -8.25 -20.39 -18.68
CA LYS A 24 -9.16 -20.46 -17.53
C LYS A 24 -10.18 -19.36 -17.73
N ALA A 25 -11.46 -19.71 -17.65
CA ALA A 25 -12.52 -18.72 -17.65
C ALA A 25 -12.24 -17.71 -16.52
N HIS A 26 -11.88 -16.48 -16.89
CA HIS A 26 -11.58 -15.44 -15.93
C HIS A 26 -12.87 -15.03 -15.22
N ARG A 27 -12.80 -14.95 -13.89
CA ARG A 27 -13.91 -14.49 -13.05
C ARG A 27 -14.19 -13.01 -13.35
N MET A 28 -15.47 -12.64 -13.50
CA MET A 28 -15.88 -11.23 -13.65
C MET A 28 -16.10 -10.62 -12.28
N LEU A 29 -15.36 -9.58 -11.96
CA LEU A 29 -15.45 -8.83 -10.71
C LEU A 29 -16.35 -7.61 -10.91
N GLN A 30 -17.25 -7.38 -9.96
CA GLN A 30 -18.08 -6.19 -9.85
C GLN A 30 -17.54 -5.30 -8.73
N VAL A 31 -16.95 -4.17 -9.09
CA VAL A 31 -16.28 -3.27 -8.14
C VAL A 31 -17.09 -1.99 -8.00
N SER A 32 -17.68 -1.78 -6.83
CA SER A 32 -18.41 -0.54 -6.52
C SER A 32 -17.48 0.43 -5.79
N ILE A 33 -17.17 1.56 -6.42
CA ILE A 33 -16.22 2.57 -5.91
C ILE A 33 -17.01 3.81 -5.50
N LEU A 34 -16.72 4.35 -4.30
CA LEU A 34 -17.22 5.65 -3.90
C LEU A 34 -16.53 6.72 -4.75
N ARG A 35 -17.32 7.44 -5.53
CA ARG A 35 -16.89 8.55 -6.38
C ARG A 35 -17.34 9.87 -5.76
N TYR A 36 -16.40 10.75 -5.54
CA TYR A 36 -16.65 12.10 -5.04
C TYR A 36 -15.42 12.98 -5.17
N ASN A 37 -15.60 14.16 -5.73
CA ASN A 37 -14.55 15.18 -5.82
C ASN A 37 -14.97 16.41 -4.99
N PRO A 38 -14.38 16.64 -3.79
CA PRO A 38 -14.75 17.79 -2.95
C PRO A 38 -14.35 19.15 -3.54
N ALA A 39 -13.45 19.18 -4.53
CA ALA A 39 -13.09 20.42 -5.23
C ALA A 39 -14.09 20.84 -6.32
N ASP A 40 -15.00 19.96 -6.70
CA ASP A 40 -16.07 20.22 -7.67
C ASP A 40 -17.39 20.45 -6.94
N PRO A 41 -17.96 21.67 -7.00
CA PRO A 41 -19.23 22.00 -6.33
C PRO A 41 -20.44 21.15 -6.80
N ASP A 42 -20.38 20.65 -8.03
CA ASP A 42 -21.44 19.85 -8.62
C ASP A 42 -21.29 18.35 -8.35
N SER A 43 -20.18 17.94 -7.75
CA SER A 43 -19.92 16.55 -7.40
C SER A 43 -20.76 16.11 -6.19
N VAL A 44 -21.48 15.01 -6.35
CA VAL A 44 -22.28 14.39 -5.28
C VAL A 44 -21.71 12.99 -4.99
N PRO A 45 -21.47 12.63 -3.72
CA PRO A 45 -21.01 11.29 -3.37
C PRO A 45 -21.96 10.22 -3.89
N HIS A 46 -21.45 9.27 -4.67
CA HIS A 46 -22.20 8.14 -5.21
C HIS A 46 -21.34 6.90 -5.36
N LEU A 47 -21.96 5.73 -5.44
CA LEU A 47 -21.30 4.49 -5.77
C LEU A 47 -21.41 4.24 -7.27
N GLN A 48 -20.28 4.09 -7.92
CA GLN A 48 -20.18 3.69 -9.33
C GLN A 48 -19.64 2.27 -9.40
N THR A 49 -20.31 1.39 -10.16
CA THR A 49 -19.93 0.00 -10.30
C THR A 49 -19.28 -0.24 -11.64
N TYR A 50 -18.15 -0.93 -11.62
CA TYR A 50 -17.35 -1.30 -12.78
C TYR A 50 -17.24 -2.82 -12.86
N SER A 51 -17.12 -3.33 -14.09
CA SER A 51 -16.89 -4.75 -14.37
C SER A 51 -15.48 -4.96 -14.88
N VAL A 52 -14.71 -5.80 -14.21
CA VAL A 52 -13.31 -6.10 -14.56
C VAL A 52 -13.11 -7.60 -14.63
N SER A 53 -12.43 -8.08 -15.66
CA SER A 53 -12.04 -9.50 -15.78
C SER A 53 -10.84 -9.77 -14.88
N GLU A 54 -10.95 -10.73 -13.97
CA GLU A 54 -9.84 -11.08 -13.09
C GLU A 54 -8.72 -11.77 -13.87
N THR A 55 -7.48 -11.36 -13.65
CA THR A 55 -6.28 -12.01 -14.17
C THR A 55 -5.55 -12.79 -13.07
N ASP A 56 -4.69 -13.74 -13.46
CA ASP A 56 -3.92 -14.52 -12.50
C ASP A 56 -3.05 -13.61 -11.61
N SER A 57 -3.13 -13.83 -10.29
CA SER A 57 -2.38 -13.05 -9.28
C SER A 57 -2.65 -11.55 -9.27
N MET A 58 -3.83 -11.13 -9.77
CA MET A 58 -4.25 -9.74 -9.77
C MET A 58 -4.34 -9.19 -8.33
N THR A 59 -3.67 -8.07 -8.10
CA THR A 59 -3.87 -7.28 -6.88
C THR A 59 -4.92 -6.20 -7.13
N LEU A 60 -5.53 -5.69 -6.05
CA LEU A 60 -6.48 -4.59 -6.16
C LEU A 60 -5.86 -3.35 -6.81
N TYR A 61 -4.54 -3.12 -6.62
CA TYR A 61 -3.81 -2.07 -7.31
C TYR A 61 -3.81 -2.27 -8.83
N ILE A 62 -3.55 -3.50 -9.32
CA ILE A 62 -3.56 -3.80 -10.76
C ILE A 62 -4.95 -3.57 -11.32
N LEU A 63 -5.99 -4.06 -10.63
CA LEU A 63 -7.38 -3.85 -11.00
C LEU A 63 -7.73 -2.36 -11.13
N LEU A 64 -7.34 -1.53 -10.16
CA LEU A 64 -7.61 -0.08 -10.19
C LEU A 64 -6.89 0.63 -11.34
N ASN A 65 -5.66 0.22 -11.66
CA ASN A 65 -4.96 0.75 -12.84
C ASN A 65 -5.65 0.35 -14.14
N GLU A 66 -6.00 -0.93 -14.32
CA GLU A 66 -6.71 -1.40 -15.50
C GLU A 66 -8.03 -0.64 -15.67
N LEU A 67 -8.75 -0.43 -14.58
CA LEU A 67 -9.99 0.31 -14.56
C LEU A 67 -9.79 1.76 -15.02
N ARG A 68 -8.77 2.44 -14.48
CA ARG A 68 -8.42 3.82 -14.85
C ARG A 68 -7.97 3.91 -16.31
N ASP A 69 -7.20 2.95 -16.78
CA ASP A 69 -6.64 2.98 -18.13
C ASP A 69 -7.67 2.62 -19.21
N THR A 70 -8.68 1.78 -18.88
CA THR A 70 -9.61 1.24 -19.88
C THR A 70 -11.03 1.78 -19.79
N GLN A 71 -11.52 2.15 -18.60
CA GLN A 71 -12.92 2.50 -18.39
C GLN A 71 -13.11 3.93 -17.88
N ASP A 72 -12.30 4.37 -16.91
CA ASP A 72 -12.52 5.67 -16.25
C ASP A 72 -11.21 6.38 -15.86
N PRO A 73 -10.65 7.20 -16.76
CA PRO A 73 -9.42 7.94 -16.51
C PRO A 73 -9.52 8.97 -15.38
N SER A 74 -10.74 9.32 -14.94
CA SER A 74 -10.95 10.29 -13.86
C SER A 74 -10.82 9.70 -12.46
N LEU A 75 -10.68 8.37 -12.34
CA LEU A 75 -10.59 7.68 -11.05
C LEU A 75 -9.34 8.10 -10.28
N GLN A 76 -9.54 8.63 -9.06
CA GLN A 76 -8.48 9.11 -8.18
C GLN A 76 -8.15 8.09 -7.09
N PHE A 77 -6.93 7.63 -7.07
CA PHE A 77 -6.35 6.81 -5.99
C PHE A 77 -4.83 6.96 -5.95
N ASP A 78 -4.26 6.76 -4.78
CA ASP A 78 -2.82 6.94 -4.56
C ASP A 78 -2.07 5.61 -4.59
N PHE A 79 -0.86 5.65 -5.16
CA PHE A 79 0.09 4.55 -5.10
C PHE A 79 1.51 5.05 -5.40
N VAL A 80 2.52 4.37 -4.82
CA VAL A 80 3.94 4.66 -5.10
C VAL A 80 4.73 3.37 -5.27
N CYS A 81 4.94 2.60 -4.18
CA CYS A 81 5.88 1.47 -4.17
C CYS A 81 5.34 0.17 -4.80
N ARG A 82 4.03 -0.03 -4.82
CA ARG A 82 3.36 -1.27 -5.29
C ARG A 82 3.79 -2.55 -4.56
N ALA A 83 4.53 -2.43 -3.46
CA ALA A 83 5.16 -3.53 -2.73
C ALA A 83 4.79 -3.59 -1.23
N GLY A 84 3.83 -2.78 -0.78
CA GLY A 84 3.37 -2.75 0.62
C GLY A 84 4.32 -2.05 1.58
N ILE A 85 5.18 -1.12 1.10
CA ILE A 85 6.22 -0.47 1.91
C ILE A 85 5.90 1.00 2.19
N CYS A 86 5.18 1.70 1.30
CA CYS A 86 4.95 3.15 1.42
C CYS A 86 3.61 3.54 2.07
N GLY A 87 2.64 2.63 2.12
CA GLY A 87 1.33 2.91 2.72
C GLY A 87 0.35 3.74 1.86
N SER A 88 0.79 4.35 0.74
CA SER A 88 -0.02 5.30 -0.05
C SER A 88 -1.34 4.72 -0.58
N CYS A 89 -1.37 3.44 -0.93
CA CYS A 89 -2.54 2.79 -1.53
C CYS A 89 -3.53 2.24 -0.47
N ALA A 90 -3.52 2.81 0.72
CA ALA A 90 -4.43 2.40 1.79
C ALA A 90 -5.85 2.90 1.53
N MET A 91 -6.83 1.99 1.60
CA MET A 91 -8.25 2.27 1.38
C MET A 91 -9.14 1.27 2.11
N LEU A 92 -10.44 1.51 2.14
CA LEU A 92 -11.41 0.52 2.63
C LEU A 92 -11.80 -0.45 1.52
N VAL A 93 -11.73 -1.75 1.82
CA VAL A 93 -12.27 -2.84 1.01
C VAL A 93 -13.36 -3.53 1.83
N ASN A 94 -14.60 -3.46 1.40
CA ASN A 94 -15.75 -3.96 2.17
C ASN A 94 -15.74 -3.46 3.62
N GLY A 95 -15.41 -2.18 3.82
CA GLY A 95 -15.33 -1.55 5.14
C GLY A 95 -14.09 -1.90 5.98
N LYS A 96 -13.16 -2.72 5.48
CA LYS A 96 -11.91 -3.07 6.16
C LYS A 96 -10.74 -2.30 5.56
N PRO A 97 -9.95 -1.54 6.35
CA PRO A 97 -8.76 -0.88 5.85
C PRO A 97 -7.69 -1.87 5.41
N THR A 98 -7.17 -1.68 4.20
CA THR A 98 -6.13 -2.52 3.63
C THR A 98 -5.26 -1.75 2.64
N LEU A 99 -4.13 -2.31 2.25
CA LEU A 99 -3.27 -1.79 1.18
C LEU A 99 -3.67 -2.45 -0.15
N ALA A 100 -4.08 -1.68 -1.13
CA ALA A 100 -4.51 -2.20 -2.44
C ALA A 100 -3.43 -3.05 -3.13
N CYS A 101 -2.16 -2.70 -2.98
CA CYS A 101 -1.05 -3.47 -3.57
C CYS A 101 -0.76 -4.81 -2.87
N ARG A 102 -1.37 -5.07 -1.70
CA ARG A 102 -1.22 -6.33 -0.96
C ARG A 102 -2.49 -7.17 -0.92
N CYS A 103 -3.60 -6.62 -1.39
CA CYS A 103 -4.88 -7.29 -1.45
C CYS A 103 -5.02 -8.01 -2.79
N LEU A 104 -5.08 -9.33 -2.77
CA LEU A 104 -5.31 -10.14 -3.97
C LEU A 104 -6.80 -10.23 -4.26
N THR A 105 -7.18 -10.06 -5.51
CA THR A 105 -8.59 -10.11 -5.92
C THR A 105 -9.22 -11.48 -5.71
N ARG A 106 -8.44 -12.55 -5.83
CA ARG A 106 -8.89 -13.92 -5.57
C ARG A 106 -9.40 -14.15 -4.14
N ASP A 107 -8.95 -13.33 -3.18
CA ASP A 107 -9.34 -13.42 -1.76
C ASP A 107 -10.61 -12.59 -1.47
N LEU A 108 -11.14 -11.89 -2.48
CA LEU A 108 -12.34 -11.07 -2.41
C LEU A 108 -13.54 -11.79 -3.05
N PRO A 109 -14.78 -11.47 -2.64
CA PRO A 109 -15.98 -11.92 -3.34
C PRO A 109 -16.07 -11.32 -4.75
N ASP A 110 -16.95 -11.85 -5.59
CA ASP A 110 -17.16 -11.34 -6.96
C ASP A 110 -17.67 -9.89 -7.00
N HIS A 111 -18.38 -9.49 -5.94
CA HIS A 111 -18.82 -8.11 -5.74
C HIS A 111 -18.23 -7.56 -4.43
N PHE A 112 -17.54 -6.43 -4.53
CA PHE A 112 -16.96 -5.73 -3.38
C PHE A 112 -16.98 -4.22 -3.55
N THR A 113 -16.86 -3.51 -2.43
CA THR A 113 -16.91 -2.05 -2.38
C THR A 113 -15.55 -1.47 -1.99
N LEU A 114 -15.22 -0.33 -2.59
CA LEU A 114 -14.04 0.46 -2.26
C LEU A 114 -14.46 1.86 -1.81
N ALA A 115 -13.81 2.33 -0.75
CA ALA A 115 -14.03 3.67 -0.21
C ALA A 115 -12.72 4.25 0.36
N PRO A 116 -12.59 5.58 0.48
CA PRO A 116 -11.43 6.19 1.10
C PRO A 116 -11.31 5.83 2.59
N LEU A 117 -10.11 5.96 3.15
CA LEU A 117 -9.90 5.78 4.58
C LEU A 117 -10.69 6.83 5.39
N PRO A 118 -11.53 6.43 6.35
CA PRO A 118 -12.27 7.36 7.20
C PRO A 118 -11.35 8.06 8.20
N GLY A 119 -11.70 9.28 8.58
CA GLY A 119 -10.94 10.09 9.54
C GLY A 119 -9.80 10.89 8.93
N PHE A 120 -9.61 10.80 7.62
CA PHE A 120 -8.68 11.63 6.84
C PHE A 120 -9.46 12.63 5.97
N GLU A 121 -8.80 13.74 5.65
CA GLU A 121 -9.34 14.71 4.70
C GLU A 121 -9.35 14.10 3.30
N LEU A 122 -10.51 14.12 2.64
CA LEU A 122 -10.67 13.56 1.29
C LEU A 122 -10.10 14.52 0.25
N ILE A 123 -9.26 13.99 -0.65
CA ILE A 123 -8.78 14.70 -1.84
C ILE A 123 -9.72 14.43 -3.03
N GLY A 124 -10.07 13.18 -3.25
CA GLY A 124 -11.01 12.75 -4.28
C GLY A 124 -11.12 11.23 -4.34
N ASP A 125 -12.29 10.70 -4.59
CA ASP A 125 -12.61 9.28 -4.66
C ASP A 125 -11.99 8.45 -3.53
N LEU A 126 -10.88 7.74 -3.81
CA LEU A 126 -10.16 6.90 -2.84
C LEU A 126 -8.92 7.57 -2.24
N SER A 127 -8.54 8.76 -2.74
CA SER A 127 -7.35 9.50 -2.33
C SER A 127 -7.62 10.38 -1.10
N VAL A 128 -6.74 10.32 -0.11
CA VAL A 128 -6.87 11.06 1.16
C VAL A 128 -5.57 11.79 1.54
N ASN A 129 -5.69 12.92 2.24
CA ASN A 129 -4.56 13.74 2.69
C ASN A 129 -3.90 13.16 3.94
N THR A 130 -3.03 12.18 3.75
CA THR A 130 -2.23 11.60 4.83
C THR A 130 -1.17 12.56 5.36
N GLY A 131 -0.67 13.48 4.53
CA GLY A 131 0.36 14.46 4.91
C GLY A 131 -0.10 15.42 6.00
N LYS A 132 -1.36 15.86 5.97
CA LYS A 132 -1.95 16.70 7.03
C LYS A 132 -1.98 15.94 8.36
N TRP A 133 -2.42 14.69 8.35
CA TRP A 133 -2.43 13.84 9.53
C TRP A 133 -1.02 13.61 10.09
N MET A 134 -0.05 13.30 9.21
CA MET A 134 1.35 13.07 9.60
C MET A 134 1.97 14.29 10.29
N ARG A 135 1.74 15.49 9.75
CA ARG A 135 2.23 16.74 10.39
C ARG A 135 1.59 16.94 11.75
N GLY A 136 0.27 16.84 11.87
CA GLY A 136 -0.43 17.02 13.14
C GLY A 136 -0.02 15.99 14.20
N MET A 137 0.29 14.75 13.80
CA MET A 137 0.83 13.73 14.68
C MET A 137 2.24 14.13 15.17
N SER A 138 3.09 14.56 14.27
CA SER A 138 4.46 14.97 14.57
C SER A 138 4.52 16.17 15.53
N GLU A 139 3.68 17.17 15.31
CA GLU A 139 3.56 18.33 16.20
C GLU A 139 3.13 17.95 17.62
N ARG A 140 2.27 16.93 17.76
CA ARG A 140 1.79 16.47 19.07
C ARG A 140 2.83 15.65 19.81
N ILE A 141 3.63 14.85 19.12
CA ILE A 141 4.64 14.00 19.73
C ILE A 141 5.85 14.85 20.17
N GLN A 142 6.22 15.88 19.42
CA GLN A 142 7.34 16.80 19.65
C GLN A 142 8.71 16.14 19.91
N SER A 143 8.83 14.86 19.69
CA SER A 143 10.06 14.11 19.93
C SER A 143 10.48 13.37 18.68
N TRP A 144 11.53 13.87 18.04
CA TRP A 144 12.09 13.26 16.83
C TRP A 144 13.41 12.56 17.07
N CYS A 145 14.12 13.00 18.09
CA CYS A 145 15.45 12.52 18.38
C CYS A 145 15.73 12.68 19.87
N HIS A 146 16.05 11.59 20.55
CA HIS A 146 16.57 11.61 21.90
C HIS A 146 18.09 11.66 21.79
N LEU A 147 18.67 12.81 22.10
CA LEU A 147 20.11 12.99 22.21
C LEU A 147 20.50 12.88 23.67
N ASN A 148 21.46 11.99 23.96
CA ASN A 148 22.04 11.90 25.31
C ASN A 148 22.98 13.07 25.62
N ASP A 149 23.28 13.88 24.63
CA ASP A 149 24.21 15.01 24.71
C ASP A 149 23.67 16.20 23.91
N ASP A 150 23.69 17.40 24.45
CA ASP A 150 23.29 18.62 23.74
C ASP A 150 24.24 19.00 22.58
N ASN A 151 25.42 18.36 22.54
CA ASN A 151 26.43 18.55 21.50
C ASN A 151 26.61 17.27 20.64
N VAL A 152 26.00 17.27 19.48
CA VAL A 152 26.22 16.22 18.49
C VAL A 152 27.61 16.38 17.88
N ASN A 153 28.53 15.53 18.27
CA ASN A 153 29.87 15.46 17.65
C ASN A 153 29.90 14.47 16.50
N LEU A 154 29.72 14.98 15.29
CA LEU A 154 29.71 14.16 14.04
C LEU A 154 31.04 13.45 13.75
N SER A 155 32.11 13.77 14.49
CA SER A 155 33.41 13.10 14.35
C SER A 155 33.50 11.81 15.21
N LYS A 156 32.55 11.60 16.11
CA LYS A 156 32.50 10.38 16.92
C LYS A 156 31.68 9.32 16.19
N ILE A 157 32.22 8.10 16.14
CA ILE A 157 31.46 6.92 15.70
C ILE A 157 30.31 6.71 16.69
N GLU A 158 29.11 6.48 16.18
CA GLU A 158 27.93 6.18 17.00
C GLU A 158 28.18 4.95 17.87
N THR A 159 27.71 5.00 19.11
CA THR A 159 27.78 3.84 20.00
C THR A 159 26.83 2.76 19.47
N PRO A 160 27.29 1.52 19.25
CA PRO A 160 26.43 0.43 18.84
C PRO A 160 25.30 0.21 19.84
N MET A 161 24.08 0.02 19.34
CA MET A 161 22.92 -0.31 20.14
C MET A 161 23.03 -1.74 20.69
N ASP A 162 22.47 -1.98 21.87
CA ASP A 162 22.33 -3.34 22.40
C ASP A 162 21.52 -4.20 21.42
N PRO A 163 21.98 -5.44 21.09
CA PRO A 163 21.32 -6.30 20.09
C PRO A 163 19.86 -6.60 20.41
N HIS A 164 19.47 -6.79 21.67
CA HIS A 164 18.10 -7.08 22.04
C HIS A 164 17.21 -5.85 21.86
N LEU A 165 17.70 -4.67 22.26
CA LEU A 165 17.01 -3.40 22.03
C LEU A 165 16.86 -3.11 20.52
N ALA A 166 17.91 -3.39 19.74
CA ALA A 166 17.87 -3.24 18.28
C ALA A 166 16.80 -4.13 17.62
N GLU A 167 16.63 -5.37 18.11
CA GLU A 167 15.59 -6.28 17.60
C GLU A 167 14.18 -5.78 17.94
N GLU A 168 13.95 -5.29 19.15
CA GLU A 168 12.66 -4.69 19.55
C GLU A 168 12.33 -3.46 18.71
N ILE A 169 13.27 -2.55 18.52
CA ILE A 169 13.10 -1.35 17.69
C ILE A 169 12.84 -1.75 16.23
N TYR A 170 13.54 -2.74 15.69
CA TYR A 170 13.33 -3.23 14.33
C TYR A 170 11.90 -3.73 14.10
N LEU A 171 11.29 -4.40 15.10
CA LEU A 171 9.88 -4.81 15.02
C LEU A 171 8.92 -3.62 14.93
N LEU A 172 9.20 -2.55 15.68
CA LEU A 172 8.43 -1.31 15.64
C LEU A 172 8.61 -0.55 14.32
N ASP A 173 9.81 -0.58 13.74
CA ASP A 173 10.15 0.06 12.46
C ASP A 173 9.47 -0.58 11.24
N ARG A 174 8.89 -1.76 11.39
CA ARG A 174 8.07 -2.39 10.33
C ARG A 174 6.77 -1.64 10.02
N CYS A 175 6.41 -0.66 10.85
CA CYS A 175 5.25 0.18 10.63
C CYS A 175 5.48 1.11 9.43
N VAL A 176 4.69 0.94 8.36
CA VAL A 176 4.74 1.75 7.13
C VAL A 176 3.87 3.02 7.20
N GLU A 177 3.32 3.33 8.37
CA GLU A 177 2.53 4.55 8.64
C GLU A 177 1.35 4.77 7.66
N CYS A 178 0.75 3.69 7.19
CA CYS A 178 -0.32 3.75 6.18
C CYS A 178 -1.66 4.30 6.69
N GLY A 179 -1.84 4.49 8.00
CA GLY A 179 -3.08 5.01 8.57
C GLY A 179 -4.23 4.00 8.74
N CYS A 180 -4.10 2.75 8.29
CA CYS A 180 -5.16 1.73 8.39
C CYS A 180 -5.64 1.50 9.83
N CYS A 181 -4.72 1.41 10.80
CA CYS A 181 -5.05 1.25 12.22
C CYS A 181 -5.77 2.47 12.80
N VAL A 182 -5.42 3.66 12.33
CA VAL A 182 -6.06 4.93 12.71
C VAL A 182 -7.48 4.99 12.15
N ALA A 183 -7.65 4.65 10.88
CA ALA A 183 -8.95 4.58 10.22
C ALA A 183 -9.93 3.60 10.89
N SER A 184 -9.41 2.50 11.46
CA SER A 184 -10.20 1.49 12.19
C SER A 184 -10.49 1.88 13.63
N CYS A 185 -9.83 2.91 14.18
CA CYS A 185 -9.87 3.20 15.60
C CYS A 185 -11.05 4.11 15.98
N GLY A 186 -12.02 3.57 16.72
CA GLY A 186 -13.15 4.35 17.26
C GLY A 186 -12.68 5.46 18.21
N ASN A 187 -11.67 5.19 19.04
CA ASN A 187 -11.12 6.18 19.95
C ASN A 187 -10.49 7.37 19.22
N PHE A 188 -9.77 7.12 18.13
CA PHE A 188 -9.19 8.20 17.33
C PHE A 188 -10.26 9.14 16.75
N ARG A 189 -11.41 8.60 16.38
CA ARG A 189 -12.53 9.40 15.85
C ARG A 189 -13.30 10.15 16.92
N MET A 190 -13.39 9.62 18.14
CA MET A 190 -14.16 10.23 19.23
C MET A 190 -13.34 11.16 20.12
N ARG A 191 -12.03 11.01 20.13
CA ARG A 191 -11.12 11.73 21.03
C ARG A 191 -10.03 12.47 20.24
N PRO A 192 -10.20 13.79 20.04
CA PRO A 192 -9.22 14.59 19.30
C PRO A 192 -7.83 14.64 19.93
N ASP A 193 -7.73 14.38 21.24
CA ASP A 193 -6.49 14.32 22.02
C ASP A 193 -5.74 12.98 21.88
N PHE A 194 -6.39 11.93 21.37
CA PHE A 194 -5.75 10.63 21.18
C PHE A 194 -4.90 10.61 19.91
N VAL A 195 -3.61 10.33 20.06
CA VAL A 195 -2.63 10.38 18.95
C VAL A 195 -2.66 9.16 18.03
N GLY A 196 -3.29 8.08 18.44
CA GLY A 196 -3.43 6.84 17.63
C GLY A 196 -2.24 5.89 17.76
N ALA A 197 -2.43 4.66 17.27
CA ALA A 197 -1.45 3.58 17.39
C ALA A 197 -0.11 3.88 16.69
N VAL A 198 -0.13 4.59 15.58
CA VAL A 198 1.11 4.96 14.85
C VAL A 198 1.98 5.91 15.68
N ALA A 199 1.36 6.89 16.33
CA ALA A 199 2.09 7.82 17.18
C ALA A 199 2.68 7.13 18.40
N ILE A 200 1.93 6.23 19.04
CA ILE A 200 2.43 5.40 20.15
C ILE A 200 3.62 4.57 19.69
N ASN A 201 3.53 3.92 18.52
CA ASN A 201 4.63 3.18 17.94
C ASN A 201 5.87 4.06 17.70
N LYS A 202 5.69 5.29 17.19
CA LYS A 202 6.80 6.23 16.99
C LYS A 202 7.50 6.63 18.30
N ILE A 203 6.76 6.81 19.38
CA ILE A 203 7.33 7.15 20.69
C ILE A 203 8.10 5.97 21.30
N SER A 204 7.73 4.75 20.93
CA SER A 204 8.32 3.52 21.49
C SER A 204 9.58 3.04 20.76
N ARG A 205 9.98 3.69 19.66
CA ARG A 205 11.23 3.38 18.93
C ARG A 205 12.37 4.29 19.40
#